data_8cc708405450cb85082a06ce3963413e
#
_entry.id   8cc708405450cb85082a06ce3963413e
#
_cell.length_a   1.000
_cell.length_b   1.000
_cell.length_c   1.000
_cell.angle_alpha   90.00
_cell.angle_beta   90.00
_cell.angle_gamma   90.00
#
_symmetry.space_group_name_H-M   'P 1'
#
loop_
_entity.id
_entity.type
_entity.pdbx_description
1 polymer ?
#
loop_
_entity_poly.entity_id
_entity_poly.type
_entity_poly.pdbx_seq_one_letter_code
_entity_poly.pdbx_strand_id
1 'polypeptide(L)'
;RRGEILGFYGLIGAGRSEVMQALFGITKPSKGACRIDGQIAVIRSTAEAIAQGIVYVPEDRGRQGTVKGMAVFQNVTLPSLPATSRNGFLRLAEEFALTRRYTGRLDLRAASLDQDVGLLSGGNQQKVVIAKWLATQPRVIILDEPTKGIDIGSKAAVHEFMAELAAEGLAVIMVSSEIPEILGMSDRVIVMREGRMAGE
;
A
#
# COMPACT_ATOMS: atom_id res chain seq x y z
N ARG A 1 -9.61 12.25 -0.34
CA ARG A 1 -10.16 12.73 -1.63
C ARG A 1 -9.29 12.19 -2.76
N ARG A 2 -9.77 12.24 -4.01
CA ARG A 2 -8.94 11.87 -5.15
C ARG A 2 -7.82 12.89 -5.33
N GLY A 3 -6.59 12.40 -5.57
CA GLY A 3 -5.42 13.25 -5.75
C GLY A 3 -4.91 13.91 -4.48
N GLU A 4 -5.36 13.45 -3.31
CA GLU A 4 -4.98 13.98 -1.99
C GLU A 4 -4.10 12.97 -1.26
N ILE A 5 -3.05 13.44 -0.61
CA ILE A 5 -2.29 12.71 0.39
C ILE A 5 -2.81 13.10 1.77
N LEU A 6 -3.54 12.19 2.43
CA LEU A 6 -4.03 12.37 3.78
C LEU A 6 -3.07 11.73 4.78
N GLY A 7 -2.39 12.55 5.59
CA GLY A 7 -1.49 12.11 6.63
C GLY A 7 -2.20 11.71 7.92
N PHE A 8 -1.84 10.58 8.49
CA PHE A 8 -2.22 10.17 9.84
C PHE A 8 -1.00 10.21 10.75
N TYR A 9 -0.96 11.18 11.63
CA TYR A 9 0.10 11.34 12.63
C TYR A 9 -0.35 10.87 14.01
N GLY A 10 0.59 10.41 14.81
CA GLY A 10 0.39 10.06 16.22
C GLY A 10 1.55 9.22 16.73
N LEU A 11 1.68 9.09 18.04
CA LEU A 11 2.68 8.23 18.65
C LEU A 11 2.34 6.74 18.43
N ILE A 12 3.34 5.89 18.64
CA ILE A 12 3.15 4.43 18.62
C ILE A 12 2.06 4.06 19.63
N GLY A 13 1.08 3.24 19.20
CA GLY A 13 -0.08 2.90 20.02
C GLY A 13 -1.22 3.92 20.02
N ALA A 14 -1.14 4.98 19.19
CA ALA A 14 -2.21 5.96 19.06
C ALA A 14 -3.48 5.45 18.36
N GLY A 15 -3.47 4.23 17.81
CA GLY A 15 -4.63 3.64 17.12
C GLY A 15 -4.67 3.87 15.61
N ARG A 16 -3.57 4.37 15.01
CA ARG A 16 -3.50 4.68 13.57
C ARG A 16 -3.67 3.45 12.70
N SER A 17 -2.81 2.45 12.89
CA SER A 17 -2.81 1.21 12.10
C SER A 17 -4.09 0.42 12.27
N GLU A 18 -4.71 0.44 13.46
CA GLU A 18 -5.98 -0.21 13.74
C GLU A 18 -7.12 0.37 12.90
N VAL A 19 -7.15 1.69 12.71
CA VAL A 19 -8.11 2.35 11.80
C VAL A 19 -7.87 1.91 10.37
N MET A 20 -6.61 1.86 9.91
CA MET A 20 -6.27 1.45 8.55
C MET A 20 -6.60 -0.02 8.31
N GLN A 21 -6.34 -0.89 9.28
CA GLN A 21 -6.70 -2.31 9.23
C GLN A 21 -8.21 -2.51 9.17
N ALA A 22 -8.99 -1.67 9.87
CA ALA A 22 -10.45 -1.70 9.78
C ALA A 22 -10.95 -1.24 8.41
N LEU A 23 -10.36 -0.19 7.82
CA LEU A 23 -10.67 0.28 6.47
C LEU A 23 -10.33 -0.78 5.40
N PHE A 24 -9.27 -1.55 5.60
CA PHE A 24 -8.88 -2.63 4.69
C PHE A 24 -9.60 -3.96 4.96
N GLY A 25 -10.43 -4.04 6.02
CA GLY A 25 -11.22 -5.23 6.34
C GLY A 25 -10.44 -6.37 7.03
N ILE A 26 -9.26 -6.06 7.62
CA ILE A 26 -8.51 -7.00 8.47
C ILE A 26 -9.23 -7.14 9.83
N THR A 27 -9.67 -6.02 10.39
CA THR A 27 -10.43 -5.96 11.64
C THR A 27 -11.83 -5.44 11.38
N LYS A 28 -12.82 -5.95 12.13
CA LYS A 28 -14.20 -5.48 12.01
C LYS A 28 -14.42 -4.25 12.87
N PRO A 29 -14.85 -3.11 12.30
CA PRO A 29 -15.17 -1.93 13.11
C PRO A 29 -16.40 -2.19 13.98
N SER A 30 -16.37 -1.70 15.21
CA SER A 30 -17.51 -1.82 16.14
C SER A 30 -18.64 -0.86 15.80
N LYS A 31 -18.32 0.31 15.24
CA LYS A 31 -19.27 1.38 14.87
C LYS A 31 -18.70 2.19 13.69
N GLY A 32 -19.57 2.95 13.04
CA GLY A 32 -19.19 3.83 11.94
C GLY A 32 -19.58 3.26 10.58
N ALA A 33 -19.30 4.02 9.53
CA ALA A 33 -19.53 3.62 8.14
C ALA A 33 -18.37 4.15 7.25
N CYS A 34 -17.91 3.34 6.33
CA CYS A 34 -17.01 3.76 5.25
C CYS A 34 -17.86 4.26 4.08
N ARG A 35 -17.42 5.34 3.43
CA ARG A 35 -18.05 5.84 2.20
C ARG A 35 -16.99 5.98 1.12
N ILE A 36 -17.29 5.48 -0.07
CA ILE A 36 -16.47 5.64 -1.27
C ILE A 36 -17.33 6.34 -2.32
N ASP A 37 -16.85 7.46 -2.86
CA ASP A 37 -17.61 8.31 -3.79
C ASP A 37 -19.03 8.66 -3.25
N GLY A 38 -19.15 8.92 -1.93
CA GLY A 38 -20.40 9.25 -1.26
C GLY A 38 -21.32 8.07 -0.91
N GLN A 39 -21.08 6.90 -1.47
CA GLN A 39 -21.89 5.69 -1.23
C GLN A 39 -21.33 4.88 -0.05
N ILE A 40 -22.22 4.26 0.74
CA ILE A 40 -21.80 3.39 1.84
C ILE A 40 -21.11 2.15 1.25
N ALA A 41 -19.86 1.96 1.62
CA ALA A 41 -19.08 0.77 1.30
C ALA A 41 -19.10 -0.18 2.49
N VAL A 42 -19.63 -1.38 2.28
CA VAL A 42 -19.60 -2.44 3.30
C VAL A 42 -18.33 -3.26 3.05
N ILE A 43 -17.42 -3.22 4.02
CA ILE A 43 -16.15 -3.93 3.95
C ILE A 43 -16.10 -4.91 5.13
N ARG A 44 -16.15 -6.20 4.84
CA ARG A 44 -16.14 -7.30 5.82
C ARG A 44 -14.90 -8.18 5.73
N SER A 45 -14.12 -7.99 4.65
CA SER A 45 -12.91 -8.76 4.36
C SER A 45 -11.95 -7.94 3.50
N THR A 46 -10.68 -8.36 3.47
CA THR A 46 -9.67 -7.77 2.59
C THR A 46 -10.03 -7.94 1.11
N ALA A 47 -10.66 -9.05 0.74
CA ALA A 47 -11.12 -9.28 -0.63
C ALA A 47 -12.19 -8.25 -1.04
N GLU A 48 -13.14 -7.93 -0.15
CA GLU A 48 -14.14 -6.87 -0.40
C GLU A 48 -13.50 -5.48 -0.47
N ALA A 49 -12.49 -5.19 0.35
CA ALA A 49 -11.74 -3.94 0.28
C ALA A 49 -11.03 -3.78 -1.08
N ILE A 50 -10.34 -4.82 -1.53
CA ILE A 50 -9.67 -4.85 -2.83
C ILE A 50 -10.69 -4.66 -3.96
N ALA A 51 -11.84 -5.35 -3.91
CA ALA A 51 -12.91 -5.19 -4.91
C ALA A 51 -13.49 -3.77 -4.93
N GLN A 52 -13.48 -3.04 -3.81
CA GLN A 52 -13.84 -1.62 -3.70
C GLN A 52 -12.70 -0.68 -4.11
N GLY A 53 -11.55 -1.21 -4.44
CA GLY A 53 -10.36 -0.45 -4.84
C GLY A 53 -9.57 0.14 -3.68
N ILE A 54 -9.69 -0.40 -2.47
CA ILE A 54 -8.88 -0.03 -1.31
C ILE A 54 -7.79 -1.08 -1.13
N VAL A 55 -6.53 -0.63 -0.99
CA VAL A 55 -5.39 -1.50 -0.73
C VAL A 55 -4.55 -0.99 0.44
N TYR A 56 -3.79 -1.88 1.07
CA TYR A 56 -3.03 -1.58 2.27
C TYR A 56 -1.60 -2.13 2.18
N VAL A 57 -0.64 -1.22 2.29
CA VAL A 57 0.79 -1.51 2.42
C VAL A 57 1.13 -1.50 3.91
N PRO A 58 1.42 -2.65 4.52
CA PRO A 58 1.65 -2.75 5.96
C PRO A 58 3.04 -2.24 6.37
N GLU A 59 3.18 -1.85 7.63
CA GLU A 59 4.45 -1.47 8.25
C GLU A 59 5.48 -2.61 8.18
N ASP A 60 5.11 -3.83 8.59
CA ASP A 60 5.98 -5.00 8.52
C ASP A 60 5.89 -5.69 7.15
N ARG A 61 6.62 -5.14 6.18
CA ARG A 61 6.68 -5.70 4.82
C ARG A 61 7.20 -7.14 4.77
N GLY A 62 8.07 -7.51 5.70
CA GLY A 62 8.70 -8.83 5.71
C GLY A 62 7.79 -9.95 6.19
N ARG A 63 6.81 -9.65 7.05
CA ARG A 63 5.86 -10.63 7.61
C ARG A 63 4.48 -10.55 6.97
N GLN A 64 4.05 -9.35 6.55
CA GLN A 64 2.70 -9.10 6.06
C GLN A 64 2.68 -8.63 4.60
N GLY A 65 3.78 -8.06 4.11
CA GLY A 65 3.85 -7.47 2.78
C GLY A 65 4.28 -8.47 1.70
N THR A 66 5.26 -9.32 1.97
CA THR A 66 5.83 -10.27 1.00
C THR A 66 5.67 -11.72 1.42
N VAL A 67 5.65 -12.62 0.46
CA VAL A 67 5.75 -14.07 0.67
C VAL A 67 7.18 -14.48 0.34
N LYS A 68 8.01 -14.65 1.38
CA LYS A 68 9.39 -15.11 1.23
C LYS A 68 9.42 -16.52 0.62
N GLY A 69 10.44 -16.80 -0.19
CA GLY A 69 10.52 -18.06 -0.95
C GLY A 69 9.76 -18.01 -2.29
N MET A 70 8.95 -16.96 -2.52
CA MET A 70 8.34 -16.72 -3.83
C MET A 70 9.14 -15.66 -4.60
N ALA A 71 9.11 -15.78 -5.92
CA ALA A 71 9.75 -14.84 -6.83
C ALA A 71 9.12 -13.44 -6.74
N VAL A 72 9.86 -12.42 -7.19
CA VAL A 72 9.38 -11.03 -7.30
C VAL A 72 8.08 -10.97 -8.10
N PHE A 73 8.04 -11.60 -9.31
CA PHE A 73 6.85 -11.54 -10.15
C PHE A 73 5.64 -12.19 -9.49
N GLN A 74 5.82 -13.31 -8.80
CA GLN A 74 4.74 -14.00 -8.07
C GLN A 74 4.20 -13.13 -6.93
N ASN A 75 5.08 -12.46 -6.19
CA ASN A 75 4.66 -11.53 -5.14
C ASN A 75 3.82 -10.36 -5.71
N VAL A 76 4.24 -9.79 -6.84
CA VAL A 76 3.55 -8.65 -7.46
C VAL A 76 2.18 -9.07 -7.99
N THR A 77 2.06 -10.23 -8.61
CA THR A 77 0.82 -10.66 -9.27
C THR A 77 -0.17 -11.36 -8.36
N LEU A 78 0.25 -11.78 -7.15
CA LEU A 78 -0.56 -12.57 -6.22
C LEU A 78 -2.00 -12.05 -6.01
N PRO A 79 -2.26 -10.75 -5.73
CA PRO A 79 -3.64 -10.24 -5.60
C PRO A 79 -4.35 -10.03 -6.95
N SER A 80 -3.62 -10.09 -8.06
CA SER A 80 -4.12 -9.86 -9.42
C SER A 80 -4.22 -11.15 -10.25
N LEU A 81 -4.09 -12.33 -9.63
CA LEU A 81 -4.17 -13.63 -10.32
C LEU A 81 -5.42 -13.79 -11.18
N PRO A 82 -6.62 -13.32 -10.80
CA PRO A 82 -7.78 -13.37 -11.70
C PRO A 82 -7.57 -12.64 -13.02
N ALA A 83 -6.76 -11.56 -13.03
CA ALA A 83 -6.47 -10.79 -14.25
C ALA A 83 -5.38 -11.44 -15.12
N THR A 84 -4.52 -12.29 -14.53
CA THR A 84 -3.42 -12.97 -15.21
C THR A 84 -3.68 -14.47 -15.43
N SER A 85 -4.91 -14.92 -15.19
CA SER A 85 -5.33 -16.31 -15.40
C SER A 85 -6.45 -16.43 -16.42
N ARG A 86 -6.49 -17.56 -17.15
CA ARG A 86 -7.58 -17.91 -18.06
C ARG A 86 -7.91 -19.39 -17.94
N ASN A 87 -9.18 -19.69 -17.78
CA ASN A 87 -9.68 -21.07 -17.62
C ASN A 87 -8.96 -21.85 -16.49
N GLY A 88 -8.58 -21.17 -15.41
CA GLY A 88 -7.87 -21.78 -14.27
C GLY A 88 -6.34 -21.92 -14.44
N PHE A 89 -5.79 -21.52 -15.58
CA PHE A 89 -4.36 -21.57 -15.85
C PHE A 89 -3.74 -20.18 -15.79
N LEU A 90 -2.59 -20.07 -15.09
CA LEU A 90 -1.79 -18.84 -15.02
C LEU A 90 -1.08 -18.59 -16.37
N ARG A 91 -1.08 -17.35 -16.80
CA ARG A 91 -0.42 -16.88 -18.01
C ARG A 91 0.87 -16.15 -17.64
N LEU A 92 1.96 -16.90 -17.53
CA LEU A 92 3.26 -16.39 -17.09
C LEU A 92 3.71 -15.13 -17.87
N ALA A 93 3.48 -15.09 -19.17
CA ALA A 93 3.83 -13.91 -19.98
C ALA A 93 3.09 -12.65 -19.52
N GLU A 94 1.83 -12.78 -19.12
CA GLU A 94 1.01 -11.66 -18.59
C GLU A 94 1.46 -11.27 -17.18
N GLU A 95 1.81 -12.24 -16.32
CA GLU A 95 2.36 -11.96 -15.00
C GLU A 95 3.68 -11.18 -15.11
N PHE A 96 4.59 -11.61 -15.98
CA PHE A 96 5.83 -10.88 -16.23
C PHE A 96 5.60 -9.49 -16.82
N ALA A 97 4.68 -9.33 -17.76
CA ALA A 97 4.35 -8.04 -18.36
C ALA A 97 3.77 -7.07 -17.31
N LEU A 98 2.83 -7.55 -16.49
CA LEU A 98 2.23 -6.78 -15.39
C LEU A 98 3.30 -6.36 -14.37
N THR A 99 4.16 -7.31 -13.98
CA THR A 99 5.25 -7.06 -13.03
C THR A 99 6.21 -6.00 -13.58
N ARG A 100 6.72 -6.15 -14.81
CA ARG A 100 7.63 -5.17 -15.43
C ARG A 100 7.04 -3.76 -15.45
N ARG A 101 5.74 -3.64 -15.74
CA ARG A 101 5.06 -2.33 -15.77
C ARG A 101 5.18 -1.59 -14.45
N TYR A 102 4.91 -2.26 -13.32
CA TYR A 102 4.89 -1.59 -12.01
C TYR A 102 6.26 -1.55 -11.34
N THR A 103 7.10 -2.58 -11.53
CA THR A 103 8.47 -2.55 -10.99
C THR A 103 9.36 -1.56 -11.72
N GLY A 104 9.12 -1.34 -13.03
CA GLY A 104 9.81 -0.31 -13.81
C GLY A 104 9.48 1.10 -13.35
N ARG A 105 8.21 1.37 -13.02
CA ARG A 105 7.79 2.69 -12.47
C ARG A 105 8.46 3.01 -11.12
N LEU A 106 8.76 1.99 -10.34
CA LEU A 106 9.35 2.12 -9.01
C LEU A 106 10.90 2.04 -9.03
N ASP A 107 11.52 1.95 -10.20
CA ASP A 107 12.96 1.69 -10.33
C ASP A 107 13.40 0.53 -9.39
N LEU A 108 12.70 -0.60 -9.46
CA LEU A 108 13.02 -1.79 -8.69
C LEU A 108 14.36 -2.36 -9.16
N ARG A 109 15.30 -2.55 -8.25
CA ARG A 109 16.60 -3.18 -8.52
C ARG A 109 16.57 -4.62 -8.05
N ALA A 110 16.51 -5.55 -9.01
CA ALA A 110 16.60 -6.99 -8.82
C ALA A 110 17.44 -7.59 -9.94
N ALA A 111 18.14 -8.68 -9.65
CA ALA A 111 18.92 -9.39 -10.68
C ALA A 111 18.01 -10.00 -11.76
N SER A 112 16.85 -10.49 -11.35
CA SER A 112 15.76 -10.92 -12.23
C SER A 112 14.42 -10.86 -11.50
N LEU A 113 13.31 -10.92 -12.25
CA LEU A 113 11.98 -11.00 -11.66
C LEU A 113 11.68 -12.40 -11.07
N ASP A 114 12.46 -13.41 -11.42
CA ASP A 114 12.40 -14.77 -10.85
C ASP A 114 13.17 -14.88 -9.53
N GLN A 115 13.92 -13.84 -9.14
CA GLN A 115 14.64 -13.82 -7.88
C GLN A 115 13.68 -13.88 -6.70
N ASP A 116 14.05 -14.66 -5.66
CA ASP A 116 13.32 -14.65 -4.37
C ASP A 116 13.29 -13.23 -3.79
N VAL A 117 12.09 -12.76 -3.46
CA VAL A 117 11.89 -11.44 -2.85
C VAL A 117 12.64 -11.28 -1.53
N GLY A 118 12.87 -12.36 -0.80
CA GLY A 118 13.62 -12.38 0.45
C GLY A 118 15.09 -11.97 0.30
N LEU A 119 15.65 -12.08 -0.90
CA LEU A 119 17.04 -11.70 -1.21
C LEU A 119 17.21 -10.22 -1.58
N LEU A 120 16.11 -9.48 -1.71
CA LEU A 120 16.14 -8.04 -2.00
C LEU A 120 16.46 -7.22 -0.75
N SER A 121 17.07 -6.03 -0.96
CA SER A 121 17.20 -5.02 0.09
C SER A 121 15.83 -4.57 0.61
N GLY A 122 15.78 -4.05 1.82
CA GLY A 122 14.53 -3.57 2.44
C GLY A 122 13.79 -2.55 1.57
N GLY A 123 14.49 -1.60 0.94
CA GLY A 123 13.88 -0.64 0.02
C GLY A 123 13.29 -1.30 -1.22
N ASN A 124 13.96 -2.31 -1.80
CA ASN A 124 13.41 -3.04 -2.94
C ASN A 124 12.24 -3.95 -2.55
N GLN A 125 12.25 -4.56 -1.35
CA GLN A 125 11.08 -5.27 -0.84
C GLN A 125 9.87 -4.35 -0.70
N GLN A 126 10.07 -3.11 -0.21
CA GLN A 126 9.01 -2.10 -0.13
C GLN A 126 8.43 -1.78 -1.51
N LYS A 127 9.28 -1.60 -2.50
CA LYS A 127 8.86 -1.40 -3.90
C LYS A 127 8.05 -2.57 -4.44
N VAL A 128 8.41 -3.82 -4.11
CA VAL A 128 7.62 -5.01 -4.48
C VAL A 128 6.24 -4.97 -3.86
N VAL A 129 6.12 -4.62 -2.56
CA VAL A 129 4.81 -4.54 -1.88
C VAL A 129 3.94 -3.44 -2.49
N ILE A 130 4.52 -2.29 -2.82
CA ILE A 130 3.80 -1.21 -3.51
C ILE A 130 3.36 -1.67 -4.90
N ALA A 131 4.27 -2.25 -5.71
CA ALA A 131 3.97 -2.77 -7.04
C ALA A 131 2.83 -3.81 -7.02
N LYS A 132 2.84 -4.71 -6.03
CA LYS A 132 1.79 -5.71 -5.79
C LYS A 132 0.41 -5.07 -5.71
N TRP A 133 0.28 -4.02 -4.94
CA TRP A 133 -1.02 -3.37 -4.76
C TRP A 133 -1.41 -2.48 -5.93
N LEU A 134 -0.45 -1.83 -6.58
CA LEU A 134 -0.74 -1.04 -7.79
C LEU A 134 -1.20 -1.91 -8.96
N ALA A 135 -0.74 -3.17 -9.03
CA ALA A 135 -1.18 -4.13 -10.04
C ALA A 135 -2.69 -4.41 -9.98
N THR A 136 -3.33 -4.15 -8.84
CA THR A 136 -4.80 -4.25 -8.69
C THR A 136 -5.55 -3.00 -9.17
N GLN A 137 -4.85 -1.95 -9.62
CA GLN A 137 -5.42 -0.66 -10.06
C GLN A 137 -6.34 -0.04 -8.99
N PRO A 138 -5.82 0.24 -7.78
CA PRO A 138 -6.63 0.73 -6.68
C PRO A 138 -7.13 2.15 -6.89
N ARG A 139 -8.16 2.55 -6.12
CA ARG A 139 -8.66 3.93 -5.99
C ARG A 139 -8.06 4.63 -4.78
N VAL A 140 -7.77 3.86 -3.74
CA VAL A 140 -7.20 4.31 -2.47
C VAL A 140 -6.04 3.40 -2.10
N ILE A 141 -4.89 3.96 -1.83
CA ILE A 141 -3.75 3.23 -1.27
C ILE A 141 -3.46 3.74 0.14
N ILE A 142 -3.40 2.83 1.09
CA ILE A 142 -3.00 3.08 2.47
C ILE A 142 -1.56 2.62 2.62
N LEU A 143 -0.69 3.49 3.09
CA LEU A 143 0.74 3.25 3.30
C LEU A 143 1.02 3.44 4.79
N ASP A 144 1.26 2.33 5.51
CA ASP A 144 1.53 2.35 6.95
C ASP A 144 3.03 2.31 7.17
N GLU A 145 3.59 3.41 7.71
CA GLU A 145 5.02 3.63 7.94
C GLU A 145 5.88 3.29 6.70
N PRO A 146 5.58 3.87 5.51
CA PRO A 146 6.14 3.42 4.23
C PRO A 146 7.65 3.54 4.14
N THR A 147 8.26 4.41 4.93
CA THR A 147 9.69 4.72 4.90
C THR A 147 10.46 4.14 6.10
N LYS A 148 9.77 3.41 6.97
CA LYS A 148 10.41 2.82 8.16
C LYS A 148 11.43 1.75 7.79
N GLY A 149 12.63 1.88 8.34
CA GLY A 149 13.72 0.91 8.15
C GLY A 149 14.24 0.83 6.70
N ILE A 150 14.16 1.92 5.94
CA ILE A 150 14.81 2.08 4.64
C ILE A 150 15.81 3.24 4.69
N ASP A 151 16.77 3.23 3.78
CA ASP A 151 17.80 4.28 3.68
C ASP A 151 17.22 5.60 3.14
N ILE A 152 17.95 6.70 3.34
CA ILE A 152 17.52 8.06 2.98
C ILE A 152 17.20 8.19 1.49
N GLY A 153 18.00 7.59 0.61
CA GLY A 153 17.76 7.64 -0.83
C GLY A 153 16.48 6.92 -1.23
N SER A 154 16.23 5.77 -0.62
CA SER A 154 14.99 5.02 -0.81
C SER A 154 13.76 5.74 -0.23
N LYS A 155 13.90 6.49 0.89
CA LYS A 155 12.82 7.33 1.43
C LYS A 155 12.38 8.38 0.40
N ALA A 156 13.32 9.13 -0.16
CA ALA A 156 13.03 10.16 -1.16
C ALA A 156 12.28 9.58 -2.37
N ALA A 157 12.72 8.43 -2.88
CA ALA A 157 12.05 7.76 -3.99
C ALA A 157 10.61 7.31 -3.67
N VAL A 158 10.34 6.88 -2.43
CA VAL A 158 8.98 6.54 -1.98
C VAL A 158 8.11 7.79 -1.87
N HIS A 159 8.65 8.90 -1.37
CA HIS A 159 7.93 10.18 -1.27
C HIS A 159 7.57 10.73 -2.65
N GLU A 160 8.53 10.78 -3.58
CA GLU A 160 8.32 11.21 -4.95
C GLU A 160 7.23 10.35 -5.62
N PHE A 161 7.31 9.05 -5.44
CA PHE A 161 6.32 8.14 -5.99
C PHE A 161 4.91 8.32 -5.39
N MET A 162 4.78 8.59 -4.08
CA MET A 162 3.48 8.93 -3.48
C MET A 162 2.88 10.21 -4.08
N ALA A 163 3.72 11.22 -4.31
CA ALA A 163 3.29 12.46 -4.95
C ALA A 163 2.84 12.23 -6.40
N GLU A 164 3.54 11.39 -7.17
CA GLU A 164 3.12 10.98 -8.52
C GLU A 164 1.76 10.28 -8.51
N LEU A 165 1.55 9.32 -7.60
CA LEU A 165 0.26 8.63 -7.48
C LEU A 165 -0.88 9.58 -7.17
N ALA A 166 -0.67 10.54 -6.28
CA ALA A 166 -1.66 11.57 -5.97
C ALA A 166 -1.93 12.46 -7.19
N ALA A 167 -0.90 12.90 -7.91
CA ALA A 167 -1.03 13.67 -9.14
C ALA A 167 -1.79 12.91 -10.24
N GLU A 168 -1.70 11.59 -10.30
CA GLU A 168 -2.48 10.71 -11.17
C GLU A 168 -3.95 10.56 -10.72
N GLY A 169 -4.33 11.14 -9.59
CA GLY A 169 -5.70 11.10 -9.05
C GLY A 169 -5.98 9.95 -8.09
N LEU A 170 -4.96 9.20 -7.65
CA LEU A 170 -5.11 8.19 -6.60
C LEU A 170 -5.29 8.88 -5.25
N ALA A 171 -6.19 8.40 -4.41
CA ALA A 171 -6.26 8.84 -3.02
C ALA A 171 -5.19 8.10 -2.19
N VAL A 172 -4.30 8.85 -1.55
CA VAL A 172 -3.22 8.29 -0.74
C VAL A 172 -3.51 8.55 0.73
N ILE A 173 -3.45 7.54 1.57
CA ILE A 173 -3.45 7.67 3.02
C ILE A 173 -2.07 7.26 3.51
N MET A 174 -1.34 8.18 4.11
CA MET A 174 -0.02 7.94 4.66
C MET A 174 -0.08 7.96 6.19
N VAL A 175 0.31 6.88 6.81
CA VAL A 175 0.49 6.81 8.27
C VAL A 175 1.98 6.90 8.58
N SER A 176 2.37 7.86 9.40
CA SER A 176 3.76 8.00 9.83
C SER A 176 3.87 8.51 11.26
N SER A 177 4.91 8.07 11.96
CA SER A 177 5.33 8.58 13.25
C SER A 177 6.35 9.73 13.14
N GLU A 178 6.85 10.00 11.93
CA GLU A 178 7.84 11.05 11.67
C GLU A 178 7.11 12.36 11.28
N ILE A 179 7.12 13.37 12.17
CA ILE A 179 6.49 14.69 11.91
C ILE A 179 6.99 15.34 10.61
N PRO A 180 8.30 15.36 10.30
CA PRO A 180 8.79 15.97 9.07
C PRO A 180 8.21 15.31 7.80
N GLU A 181 8.01 13.99 7.83
CA GLU A 181 7.42 13.25 6.72
C GLU A 181 5.95 13.64 6.52
N ILE A 182 5.17 13.66 7.61
CA ILE A 182 3.76 14.06 7.57
C ILE A 182 3.61 15.49 7.05
N LEU A 183 4.37 16.44 7.58
CA LEU A 183 4.25 17.85 7.18
C LEU A 183 4.75 18.11 5.75
N GLY A 184 5.77 17.34 5.30
CA GLY A 184 6.35 17.51 3.97
C GLY A 184 5.52 16.88 2.85
N MET A 185 4.69 15.87 3.17
CA MET A 185 4.02 15.06 2.17
C MET A 185 2.50 15.22 2.13
N SER A 186 1.87 15.67 3.22
CA SER A 186 0.41 15.60 3.35
C SER A 186 -0.27 16.92 2.97
N ASP A 187 -1.37 16.83 2.23
CA ASP A 187 -2.26 17.98 1.96
C ASP A 187 -3.13 18.31 3.19
N ARG A 188 -3.47 17.27 3.97
CA ARG A 188 -4.22 17.37 5.23
C ARG A 188 -3.67 16.36 6.21
N VAL A 189 -3.76 16.67 7.49
CA VAL A 189 -3.22 15.82 8.57
C VAL A 189 -4.31 15.54 9.61
N ILE A 190 -4.49 14.26 9.92
CA ILE A 190 -5.28 13.82 11.08
C ILE A 190 -4.31 13.42 12.19
N VAL A 191 -4.47 14.01 13.35
CA VAL A 191 -3.69 13.67 14.54
C VAL A 191 -4.48 12.71 15.42
N MET A 192 -3.87 11.53 15.69
CA MET A 192 -4.45 10.49 16.53
C MET A 192 -3.78 10.45 17.91
N ARG A 193 -4.59 10.29 18.95
CA ARG A 193 -4.14 10.07 20.32
C ARG A 193 -5.11 9.12 21.04
N GLU A 194 -4.56 8.05 21.64
CA GLU A 194 -5.33 7.10 22.47
C GLU A 194 -6.60 6.57 21.77
N GLY A 195 -6.48 6.21 20.50
CA GLY A 195 -7.59 5.69 19.69
C GLY A 195 -8.62 6.73 19.25
N ARG A 196 -8.33 8.03 19.40
CA ARG A 196 -9.25 9.13 19.05
C ARG A 196 -8.56 10.13 18.13
N MET A 197 -9.34 10.75 17.27
CA MET A 197 -8.88 11.92 16.51
C MET A 197 -8.77 13.11 17.47
N ALA A 198 -7.56 13.64 17.62
CA ALA A 198 -7.25 14.77 18.49
C ALA A 198 -7.30 16.11 17.74
N GLY A 199 -7.16 16.10 16.40
CA GLY A 199 -7.22 17.29 15.55
C GLY A 199 -7.09 16.96 14.08
N GLU A 200 -7.39 17.94 13.25
CA GLU A 200 -7.20 17.97 11.80
C GLU A 200 -6.55 19.30 11.40
#